data_19b3c543a4180a324a395757497e0c0f
#
_entry.id   19b3c543a4180a324a395757497e0c0f
#
_cell.length_a   1.000
_cell.length_b   1.000
_cell.length_c   1.000
_cell.angle_alpha   90.00
_cell.angle_beta   90.00
_cell.angle_gamma   90.00
#
_symmetry.space_group_name_H-M   'P 1'
#
loop_
_entity.id
_entity.type
_entity.pdbx_description
1 polymer ?
#
loop_
_entity_poly.entity_id
_entity_poly.type
_entity_poly.pdbx_seq_one_letter_code
_entity_poly.pdbx_strand_id
1 'polypeptide(L)'
;MKISRRSFLKLTGAAAAASALAGVGFQGRVVAAEQIRVHYAREIPTICTFCGVGCGIICSVKDGVVINTEGDPDNPINEGTLCSKGSSLY
;
A
#
# COMPACT_ATOMS: atom_id res chain seq x y z
N MET A 1 -20.68 31.32 -2.49
CA MET A 1 -19.37 31.74 -3.05
C MET A 1 -19.09 30.92 -4.30
N LYS A 2 -19.11 31.52 -5.48
CA LYS A 2 -18.84 30.78 -6.74
C LYS A 2 -17.36 30.94 -7.07
N ILE A 3 -16.57 29.93 -6.75
CA ILE A 3 -15.15 29.88 -7.11
C ILE A 3 -15.06 29.43 -8.56
N SER A 4 -14.55 30.29 -9.47
CA SER A 4 -14.34 29.91 -10.86
C SER A 4 -13.12 28.99 -10.98
N ARG A 5 -13.12 28.10 -11.99
CA ARG A 5 -11.99 27.20 -12.27
C ARG A 5 -10.65 27.95 -12.41
N ARG A 6 -10.70 29.16 -13.01
CA ARG A 6 -9.53 30.02 -13.19
C ARG A 6 -9.01 30.57 -11.84
N SER A 7 -9.90 30.92 -10.90
CA SER A 7 -9.52 31.38 -9.56
C SER A 7 -8.91 30.24 -8.74
N PHE A 8 -9.44 29.03 -8.87
CA PHE A 8 -8.88 27.85 -8.22
C PHE A 8 -7.45 27.55 -8.68
N LEU A 9 -7.20 27.57 -10.00
CA LEU A 9 -5.86 27.34 -10.56
C LEU A 9 -4.86 28.42 -10.17
N LYS A 10 -5.29 29.69 -10.06
CA LYS A 10 -4.43 30.77 -9.57
C LYS A 10 -4.06 30.60 -8.11
N LEU A 11 -5.02 30.16 -7.30
CA LEU A 11 -4.80 29.96 -5.87
C LEU A 11 -3.84 28.77 -5.60
N THR A 12 -4.04 27.66 -6.29
CA THR A 12 -3.16 26.49 -6.17
C THR A 12 -1.76 26.75 -6.72
N GLY A 13 -1.64 27.46 -7.84
CA GLY A 13 -0.36 27.84 -8.41
C GLY A 13 0.44 28.77 -7.51
N ALA A 14 -0.22 29.74 -6.87
CA ALA A 14 0.42 30.66 -5.93
C ALA A 14 0.89 29.93 -4.65
N ALA A 15 0.11 28.99 -4.14
CA ALA A 15 0.48 28.19 -2.98
C ALA A 15 1.68 27.27 -3.26
N ALA A 16 1.75 26.66 -4.44
CA ALA A 16 2.89 25.85 -4.86
C ALA A 16 4.18 26.68 -5.03
N ALA A 17 4.08 27.87 -5.59
CA ALA A 17 5.22 28.78 -5.72
C ALA A 17 5.71 29.30 -4.37
N ALA A 18 4.81 29.60 -3.44
CA ALA A 18 5.16 30.05 -2.09
C ALA A 18 5.89 28.96 -1.28
N SER A 19 5.48 27.69 -1.43
CA SER A 19 6.16 26.58 -0.76
C SER A 19 7.56 26.29 -1.36
N ALA A 20 7.78 26.54 -2.65
CA ALA A 20 9.07 26.41 -3.30
C ALA A 20 10.06 27.53 -2.89
N LEU A 21 9.54 28.75 -2.66
CA LEU A 21 10.36 29.90 -2.22
C LEU A 21 10.65 29.90 -0.72
N ALA A 22 9.84 29.21 0.07
CA ALA A 22 10.01 29.20 1.51
C ALA A 22 11.20 28.38 1.99
N GLY A 23 12.01 27.76 1.11
CA GLY A 23 13.30 27.09 1.44
C GLY A 23 13.33 26.36 2.80
N VAL A 24 12.19 26.43 3.46
CA VAL A 24 11.96 25.80 4.75
C VAL A 24 11.90 24.34 4.46
N GLY A 25 12.96 23.68 4.82
CA GLY A 25 13.04 22.25 4.84
C GLY A 25 11.69 21.65 5.23
N PHE A 26 10.90 21.37 4.24
CA PHE A 26 9.94 20.31 4.36
C PHE A 26 10.79 19.04 4.46
N GLN A 27 11.51 18.98 5.55
CA GLN A 27 11.88 17.71 6.14
C GLN A 27 10.54 17.08 6.57
N GLY A 28 9.70 16.85 5.59
CA GLY A 28 8.70 15.81 5.70
C GLY A 28 9.53 14.59 5.98
N ARG A 29 9.76 14.33 7.25
CA ARG A 29 10.25 13.04 7.70
C ARG A 29 9.39 12.05 6.97
N VAL A 30 9.99 11.35 6.01
CA VAL A 30 9.39 10.15 5.43
C VAL A 30 9.44 9.10 6.55
N VAL A 31 8.68 9.36 7.62
CA VAL A 31 8.50 8.43 8.74
C VAL A 31 7.65 7.25 8.30
N ALA A 32 7.05 7.35 7.10
CA ALA A 32 6.20 6.31 6.55
C ALA A 32 6.95 5.01 6.24
N ALA A 33 8.24 5.05 5.94
CA ALA A 33 8.99 3.84 5.60
C ALA A 33 9.25 2.92 6.82
N GLU A 34 9.34 3.47 8.02
CA GLU A 34 9.54 2.67 9.24
C GLU A 34 8.27 2.00 9.76
N GLN A 35 7.10 2.42 9.28
CA GLN A 35 5.82 1.93 9.79
C GLN A 35 5.15 0.88 8.91
N ILE A 36 5.76 0.51 7.79
CA ILE A 36 5.25 -0.59 6.97
C ILE A 36 5.51 -1.90 7.73
N ARG A 37 4.43 -2.53 8.20
CA ARG A 37 4.49 -3.76 9.02
C ARG A 37 5.24 -4.90 8.33
N VAL A 38 5.20 -4.95 7.01
CA VAL A 38 5.84 -5.97 6.18
C VAL A 38 7.33 -5.71 5.89
N HIS A 39 7.86 -4.54 6.27
CA HIS A 39 9.26 -4.23 6.09
C HIS A 39 10.15 -5.20 6.90
N TYR A 40 11.08 -5.87 6.24
CA TYR A 40 11.89 -6.98 6.79
C TYR A 40 11.11 -8.25 7.15
N ALA A 41 9.87 -8.43 6.70
CA ALA A 41 9.18 -9.69 6.81
C ALA A 41 9.73 -10.71 5.80
N ARG A 42 9.74 -11.98 6.18
CA ARG A 42 10.05 -13.08 5.27
C ARG A 42 8.79 -13.47 4.51
N GLU A 43 8.87 -13.49 3.19
CA GLU A 43 7.78 -13.93 2.33
C GLU A 43 7.82 -15.45 2.16
N ILE A 44 6.69 -16.09 2.40
CA ILE A 44 6.52 -17.55 2.28
C ILE A 44 5.30 -17.81 1.40
N PRO A 45 5.49 -18.40 0.20
CA PRO A 45 4.37 -18.76 -0.64
C PRO A 45 3.62 -19.96 -0.05
N THR A 46 2.29 -19.91 -0.11
CA THR A 46 1.40 -20.96 0.37
C THR A 46 0.11 -20.98 -0.44
N ILE A 47 -0.82 -21.83 -0.08
CA ILE A 47 -2.11 -21.99 -0.75
C ILE A 47 -3.25 -21.68 0.23
N CYS A 48 -4.27 -20.98 -0.25
CA CYS A 48 -5.47 -20.67 0.52
C CYS A 48 -6.21 -21.95 0.93
N THR A 49 -6.62 -22.02 2.19
CA THR A 49 -7.26 -23.19 2.80
C THR A 49 -8.80 -23.16 2.76
N PHE A 50 -9.40 -22.05 2.29
CA PHE A 50 -10.86 -21.87 2.41
C PHE A 50 -11.68 -22.65 1.40
N CYS A 51 -11.25 -22.79 0.17
CA CYS A 51 -12.03 -23.49 -0.85
C CYS A 51 -11.13 -24.27 -1.82
N GLY A 52 -11.76 -25.12 -2.66
CA GLY A 52 -11.03 -25.99 -3.59
C GLY A 52 -10.41 -25.29 -4.80
N VAL A 53 -10.49 -23.97 -4.92
CA VAL A 53 -9.85 -23.20 -6.00
C VAL A 53 -8.34 -23.26 -5.89
N GLY A 54 -7.78 -23.25 -4.68
CA GLY A 54 -6.35 -23.35 -4.44
C GLY A 54 -5.57 -22.11 -4.82
N CYS A 55 -6.11 -20.94 -4.51
CA CYS A 55 -5.42 -19.66 -4.75
C CYS A 55 -4.06 -19.62 -4.07
N GLY A 56 -3.02 -19.17 -4.79
CA GLY A 56 -1.69 -18.92 -4.24
C GLY A 56 -1.69 -17.64 -3.39
N ILE A 57 -1.04 -17.72 -2.24
CA ILE A 57 -0.92 -16.64 -1.27
C ILE A 57 0.55 -16.48 -0.89
N ILE A 58 0.98 -15.25 -0.73
CA ILE A 58 2.26 -14.91 -0.10
C ILE A 58 1.98 -14.45 1.32
N CYS A 59 2.51 -15.18 2.28
CA CYS A 59 2.45 -14.81 3.69
C CYS A 59 3.71 -14.05 4.08
N SER A 60 3.55 -12.84 4.60
CA SER A 60 4.64 -12.09 5.21
C SER A 60 4.77 -12.48 6.70
N VAL A 61 5.88 -13.08 7.05
CA VAL A 61 6.15 -13.60 8.40
C VAL A 61 7.26 -12.78 9.07
N LYS A 62 7.00 -12.34 10.28
CA LYS A 62 7.96 -11.64 11.11
C LYS A 62 7.94 -12.22 12.53
N ASP A 63 9.11 -12.59 13.05
CA ASP A 63 9.26 -13.18 14.39
C ASP A 63 8.37 -14.41 14.63
N GLY A 64 8.15 -15.22 13.57
CA GLY A 64 7.31 -16.42 13.65
C GLY A 64 5.79 -16.17 13.57
N VAL A 65 5.38 -14.94 13.34
CA VAL A 65 3.96 -14.54 13.23
C VAL A 65 3.67 -14.05 11.81
N VAL A 66 2.55 -14.50 11.24
CA VAL A 66 2.04 -13.98 9.98
C VAL A 66 1.46 -12.60 10.24
N ILE A 67 1.95 -11.61 9.52
CA ILE A 67 1.55 -10.20 9.69
C ILE A 67 0.82 -9.62 8.49
N ASN A 68 0.86 -10.30 7.36
CA ASN A 68 0.15 -9.95 6.15
C ASN A 68 -0.02 -11.14 5.22
N THR A 69 -1.07 -11.13 4.42
CA THR A 69 -1.30 -12.08 3.33
C THR A 69 -1.71 -11.35 2.07
N GLU A 70 -1.13 -11.71 0.96
CA GLU A 70 -1.45 -11.16 -0.38
C GLU A 70 -1.52 -12.28 -1.41
N GLY A 71 -2.17 -12.01 -2.54
CA GLY A 71 -2.24 -12.96 -3.64
C GLY A 71 -0.87 -13.11 -4.31
N ASP A 72 -0.51 -14.35 -4.62
CA ASP A 72 0.71 -14.65 -5.36
C ASP A 72 0.52 -14.33 -6.84
N PRO A 73 1.23 -13.33 -7.40
CA PRO A 73 1.10 -12.95 -8.80
C PRO A 73 1.64 -14.01 -9.77
N ASP A 74 2.53 -14.87 -9.32
CA ASP A 74 3.12 -15.94 -10.13
C ASP A 74 2.25 -17.20 -10.18
N ASN A 75 1.20 -17.25 -9.36
CA ASN A 75 0.29 -18.39 -9.35
C ASN A 75 -0.71 -18.29 -10.53
N PRO A 76 -0.76 -19.33 -11.42
CA PRO A 76 -1.60 -19.28 -12.61
C PRO A 76 -3.12 -19.37 -12.33
N ILE A 77 -3.53 -19.68 -11.11
CA ILE A 77 -4.94 -19.82 -10.73
C ILE A 77 -5.57 -18.49 -10.41
N ASN A 78 -4.93 -17.67 -9.60
CA ASN A 78 -5.47 -16.40 -9.12
C ASN A 78 -4.69 -15.16 -9.57
N GLU A 79 -3.49 -15.31 -10.12
CA GLU A 79 -2.68 -14.22 -10.69
C GLU A 79 -2.61 -12.97 -9.77
N GLY A 80 -2.39 -13.19 -8.49
CA GLY A 80 -2.31 -12.15 -7.47
C GLY A 80 -3.65 -11.68 -6.90
N THR A 81 -4.79 -12.17 -7.38
CA THR A 81 -6.11 -11.80 -6.85
C THR A 81 -6.51 -12.67 -5.65
N LEU A 82 -7.20 -12.08 -4.69
CA LEU A 82 -7.82 -12.81 -3.57
C LEU A 82 -9.26 -12.37 -3.36
N CYS A 83 -10.11 -13.31 -2.97
CA CYS A 83 -11.45 -12.99 -2.47
C CYS A 83 -11.37 -12.54 -1.01
N SER A 84 -12.49 -12.06 -0.46
CA SER A 84 -12.58 -11.61 0.94
C SER A 84 -12.13 -12.64 1.97
N LYS A 85 -12.31 -13.94 1.68
CA LYS A 85 -11.87 -15.03 2.57
C LYS A 85 -10.35 -15.17 2.58
N GLY A 86 -9.72 -15.19 1.39
CA GLY A 86 -8.27 -15.31 1.26
C GLY A 86 -7.53 -14.09 1.83
N SER A 87 -8.09 -12.89 1.67
CA SER A 87 -7.49 -11.66 2.21
C SER A 87 -7.62 -11.51 3.73
N SER A 88 -8.45 -12.34 4.39
CA SER A 88 -8.67 -12.31 5.84
C SER A 88 -8.10 -13.52 6.58
N LEU A 89 -7.06 -14.14 6.04
CA LEU A 89 -6.43 -15.34 6.61
C LEU A 89 -5.55 -15.08 7.85
N TYR A 90 -5.29 -13.85 8.20
CA TYR A 90 -4.40 -13.50 9.33
C TYR A 90 -5.08 -12.58 10.34
#